data_efa3610b7decb6bbba622232561eb490
#
_entry.id   efa3610b7decb6bbba622232561eb490
#
_cell.length_a   1.000
_cell.length_b   1.000
_cell.length_c   1.000
_cell.angle_alpha   90.00
_cell.angle_beta   90.00
_cell.angle_gamma   90.00
#
_symmetry.space_group_name_H-M   'P 1'
#
loop_
_entity.id
_entity.type
_entity.pdbx_description
1 polymer ?
#
loop_
_entity_poly.entity_id
_entity_poly.type
_entity_poly.pdbx_seq_one_letter_code
_entity_poly.pdbx_strand_id
1 'polypeptide(L)'
;MQNGIVHNKKSAQIRLSIPKNLKVHMAERFDIHENYLFLENKVFQDMENIKQIKLYPPVNGELLVILIYEIPEVGWLPDNSHYIAIDLGIKNLMTCYDSLGNSFIIGNRYLEVTHYFNKKIAHYQSISDSQQASKGIKYPKSSKRVLQLYKKKHNSIKDVLHKSTKYIVDYCLEHHIYTVIIGDIKHIRDNNSLSSKTNQVFHAWPFHEIYMMLEYKLKQHGIRFIRIKESYSSQCSPLSKEVSKRYANKSNRIKRGLYKEAGHIWNADAVGAYNIMRLYFKQIGRNKQISYQNLGSPIKVAA
;
A
#
# COMPACT_ATOMS: atom_id res chain seq x y z
N MET A 1 32.74 13.97 -5.20
CA MET A 1 31.96 15.18 -5.51
C MET A 1 30.75 14.76 -6.34
N GLN A 2 29.55 15.05 -5.90
CA GLN A 2 28.35 14.88 -6.73
C GLN A 2 28.31 16.03 -7.74
N ASN A 3 28.98 15.82 -8.86
CA ASN A 3 29.12 16.83 -9.87
C ASN A 3 27.78 17.18 -10.50
N GLY A 4 27.26 18.37 -10.23
CA GLY A 4 26.14 18.94 -10.93
C GLY A 4 24.85 19.15 -10.13
N ILE A 5 24.74 18.65 -8.90
CA ILE A 5 23.58 18.87 -8.04
C ILE A 5 23.98 19.78 -6.87
N VAL A 6 23.31 20.91 -6.72
CA VAL A 6 23.46 21.78 -5.55
C VAL A 6 22.10 21.94 -4.90
N HIS A 7 21.98 21.53 -3.65
CA HIS A 7 20.76 21.60 -2.87
C HIS A 7 20.85 22.75 -1.87
N ASN A 8 19.94 23.70 -1.97
CA ASN A 8 19.80 24.82 -1.05
C ASN A 8 18.52 24.65 -0.23
N LYS A 9 18.67 24.17 1.00
CA LYS A 9 17.54 23.94 1.92
C LYS A 9 16.80 25.23 2.27
N LYS A 10 17.52 26.35 2.45
CA LYS A 10 16.91 27.63 2.86
C LYS A 10 15.96 28.16 1.79
N SER A 11 16.33 28.05 0.52
CA SER A 11 15.49 28.49 -0.61
C SER A 11 14.57 27.39 -1.15
N ALA A 12 14.59 26.19 -0.55
CA ALA A 12 13.84 25.03 -1.06
C ALA A 12 14.11 24.75 -2.55
N GLN A 13 15.36 24.90 -2.98
CA GLN A 13 15.76 24.87 -4.39
C GLN A 13 16.86 23.84 -4.63
N ILE A 14 16.76 23.15 -5.73
CA ILE A 14 17.81 22.27 -6.27
C ILE A 14 18.27 22.82 -7.60
N ARG A 15 19.58 23.07 -7.72
CA ARG A 15 20.24 23.50 -8.95
C ARG A 15 20.91 22.31 -9.61
N LEU A 16 20.61 22.07 -10.87
CA LEU A 16 21.21 21.04 -11.71
C LEU A 16 22.08 21.67 -12.80
N SER A 17 23.30 21.17 -12.97
CA SER A 17 24.17 21.60 -14.08
C SER A 17 23.69 20.96 -15.37
N ILE A 18 23.56 21.77 -16.42
CA ILE A 18 23.20 21.29 -17.76
C ILE A 18 24.48 20.77 -18.45
N PRO A 19 24.52 19.54 -18.99
CA PRO A 19 25.68 19.01 -19.71
C PRO A 19 26.07 19.87 -20.92
N LYS A 20 27.38 19.94 -21.24
CA LYS A 20 27.91 20.78 -22.32
C LYS A 20 27.19 20.55 -23.63
N ASN A 21 27.03 19.29 -24.05
CA ASN A 21 26.36 18.95 -25.32
C ASN A 21 24.89 19.41 -25.35
N LEU A 22 24.18 19.34 -24.18
CA LEU A 22 22.81 19.81 -24.11
C LEU A 22 22.73 21.34 -24.18
N LYS A 23 23.70 22.07 -23.57
CA LYS A 23 23.77 23.53 -23.64
C LYS A 23 23.94 24.00 -25.12
N VAL A 24 24.85 23.37 -25.87
CA VAL A 24 25.06 23.67 -27.27
C VAL A 24 23.76 23.46 -28.05
N HIS A 25 23.13 22.30 -27.87
CA HIS A 25 21.88 21.98 -28.57
C HIS A 25 20.73 22.96 -28.20
N MET A 26 20.63 23.36 -26.94
CA MET A 26 19.64 24.33 -26.46
C MET A 26 19.88 25.73 -27.06
N ALA A 27 21.13 26.16 -27.09
CA ALA A 27 21.49 27.45 -27.71
C ALA A 27 21.22 27.49 -29.20
N GLU A 28 21.65 26.46 -29.94
CA GLU A 28 21.51 26.41 -31.41
C GLU A 28 20.04 26.25 -31.87
N ARG A 29 19.23 25.49 -31.16
CA ARG A 29 17.90 25.12 -31.62
C ARG A 29 16.77 25.92 -30.99
N PHE A 30 16.95 26.43 -29.78
CA PHE A 30 15.91 27.08 -28.98
C PHE A 30 16.31 28.47 -28.45
N ASP A 31 17.51 28.94 -28.76
CA ASP A 31 18.07 30.21 -28.23
C ASP A 31 18.05 30.29 -26.68
N ILE A 32 18.32 29.13 -26.03
CA ILE A 32 18.34 28.99 -24.57
C ILE A 32 19.79 28.89 -24.10
N HIS A 33 20.26 29.86 -23.31
CA HIS A 33 21.67 30.00 -22.91
C HIS A 33 21.89 29.71 -21.41
N GLU A 34 20.89 29.18 -20.68
CA GLU A 34 20.98 28.83 -19.29
C GLU A 34 22.03 27.76 -19.01
N ASN A 35 22.79 27.98 -17.94
CA ASN A 35 23.80 27.02 -17.48
C ASN A 35 23.25 25.99 -16.50
N TYR A 36 22.10 26.26 -15.91
CA TYR A 36 21.52 25.50 -14.82
C TYR A 36 20.02 25.34 -15.00
N LEU A 37 19.50 24.19 -14.56
CA LEU A 37 18.08 23.97 -14.34
C LEU A 37 17.80 24.10 -12.85
N PHE A 38 16.78 24.85 -12.49
CA PHE A 38 16.34 25.02 -11.11
C PHE A 38 15.03 24.30 -10.87
N LEU A 39 14.97 23.51 -9.80
CA LEU A 39 13.76 22.86 -9.30
C LEU A 39 13.44 23.48 -7.95
N GLU A 40 12.19 23.92 -7.77
CA GLU A 40 11.73 24.56 -6.52
C GLU A 40 10.53 23.78 -5.95
N ASN A 41 10.64 23.38 -4.69
CA ASN A 41 9.54 22.75 -3.96
C ASN A 41 9.83 22.76 -2.47
N LYS A 42 8.84 23.11 -1.65
CA LYS A 42 8.97 23.15 -0.18
C LYS A 42 9.49 21.81 0.41
N VAL A 43 9.15 20.68 -0.21
CA VAL A 43 9.62 19.35 0.21
C VAL A 43 11.16 19.25 0.21
N PHE A 44 11.87 20.07 -0.56
CA PHE A 44 13.34 20.06 -0.60
C PHE A 44 13.98 20.59 0.68
N GLN A 45 13.23 21.32 1.54
CA GLN A 45 13.74 21.80 2.83
C GLN A 45 14.04 20.63 3.79
N ASP A 46 13.24 19.57 3.72
CA ASP A 46 13.30 18.44 4.63
C ASP A 46 14.18 17.29 4.10
N MET A 47 14.70 17.41 2.87
CA MET A 47 15.54 16.37 2.26
C MET A 47 17.01 16.56 2.62
N GLU A 48 17.68 15.44 2.89
CA GLU A 48 19.11 15.37 3.11
C GLU A 48 19.76 14.40 2.10
N ASN A 49 21.05 14.60 1.85
CA ASN A 49 21.88 13.65 1.08
C ASN A 49 21.25 13.18 -0.23
N ILE A 50 20.81 14.11 -1.09
CA ILE A 50 20.27 13.76 -2.43
C ILE A 50 21.39 13.08 -3.24
N LYS A 51 21.19 11.82 -3.61
CA LYS A 51 22.15 10.99 -4.34
C LYS A 51 21.96 11.08 -5.84
N GLN A 52 20.72 11.13 -6.30
CA GLN A 52 20.39 11.12 -7.73
C GLN A 52 19.08 11.86 -7.99
N ILE A 53 19.03 12.52 -9.14
CA ILE A 53 17.81 13.11 -9.69
C ILE A 53 17.59 12.52 -11.08
N LYS A 54 16.39 11.99 -11.33
CA LYS A 54 15.98 11.48 -12.65
C LYS A 54 14.89 12.39 -13.19
N LEU A 55 15.11 12.91 -14.38
CA LEU A 55 14.14 13.69 -15.14
C LEU A 55 13.61 12.80 -16.27
N TYR A 56 12.29 12.63 -16.33
CA TYR A 56 11.67 11.88 -17.41
C TYR A 56 11.09 12.83 -18.45
N PRO A 57 11.06 12.44 -19.74
CA PRO A 57 10.43 13.25 -20.74
C PRO A 57 9.00 13.65 -20.36
N PRO A 58 8.55 14.87 -20.72
CA PRO A 58 7.21 15.31 -20.40
C PRO A 58 6.16 14.46 -21.11
N VAL A 59 5.15 14.04 -20.37
CA VAL A 59 3.99 13.32 -20.90
C VAL A 59 2.75 14.16 -20.60
N ASN A 60 2.01 14.52 -21.65
CA ASN A 60 0.81 15.38 -21.54
C ASN A 60 1.05 16.73 -20.81
N GLY A 61 2.23 17.34 -21.01
CA GLY A 61 2.60 18.61 -20.38
C GLY A 61 3.09 18.52 -18.94
N GLU A 62 3.25 17.32 -18.40
CA GLU A 62 3.77 17.09 -17.05
C GLU A 62 5.15 16.44 -17.08
N LEU A 63 6.09 16.99 -16.33
CA LEU A 63 7.43 16.46 -16.13
C LEU A 63 7.47 15.63 -14.83
N LEU A 64 7.91 14.37 -14.93
CA LEU A 64 8.16 13.56 -13.75
C LEU A 64 9.61 13.73 -13.30
N VAL A 65 9.79 14.19 -12.07
CA VAL A 65 11.10 14.31 -11.41
C VAL A 65 11.14 13.29 -10.25
N ILE A 66 12.12 12.39 -10.28
CA ILE A 66 12.35 11.44 -9.19
C ILE A 66 13.63 11.84 -8.46
N LEU A 67 13.50 12.05 -7.16
CA LEU A 67 14.61 12.35 -6.25
C LEU A 67 14.94 11.09 -5.45
N ILE A 68 16.20 10.69 -5.49
CA ILE A 68 16.73 9.60 -4.68
C ILE A 68 17.65 10.23 -3.64
N TYR A 69 17.29 10.05 -2.38
CA TYR A 69 18.03 10.60 -1.24
C TYR A 69 18.22 9.52 -0.18
N GLU A 70 19.21 9.70 0.65
CA GLU A 70 19.53 8.80 1.74
C GLU A 70 18.85 9.24 3.02
N ILE A 71 18.22 8.30 3.69
CA ILE A 71 17.66 8.49 5.03
C ILE A 71 18.62 7.80 6.01
N PRO A 72 19.00 8.44 7.12
CA PRO A 72 19.81 7.81 8.15
C PRO A 72 19.19 6.49 8.60
N GLU A 73 20.02 5.46 8.76
CA GLU A 73 19.56 4.17 9.23
C GLU A 73 19.23 4.25 10.72
N VAL A 74 18.01 3.87 11.07
CA VAL A 74 17.54 3.78 12.47
C VAL A 74 17.65 2.33 12.91
N GLY A 75 18.29 2.08 14.06
CA GLY A 75 18.36 0.75 14.67
C GLY A 75 16.96 0.23 15.06
N TRP A 76 16.82 -1.09 15.12
CA TRP A 76 15.55 -1.70 15.54
C TRP A 76 15.28 -1.43 17.02
N LEU A 77 14.06 -1.02 17.33
CA LEU A 77 13.60 -0.92 18.70
C LEU A 77 13.61 -2.31 19.38
N PRO A 78 13.92 -2.39 20.69
CA PRO A 78 13.91 -3.63 21.43
C PRO A 78 12.48 -4.21 21.48
N ASP A 79 12.40 -5.55 21.51
CA ASP A 79 11.10 -6.22 21.66
C ASP A 79 10.51 -5.93 23.05
N ASN A 80 9.41 -5.19 23.06
CA ASN A 80 8.67 -4.82 24.26
C ASN A 80 7.40 -5.66 24.50
N SER A 81 7.24 -6.75 23.74
CA SER A 81 6.05 -7.63 23.81
C SER A 81 4.75 -6.97 23.36
N HIS A 82 4.80 -5.82 22.69
CA HIS A 82 3.67 -5.19 22.03
C HIS A 82 3.73 -5.44 20.51
N TYR A 83 2.68 -6.01 20.00
CA TYR A 83 2.58 -6.48 18.62
C TYR A 83 1.26 -6.04 18.00
N ILE A 84 1.26 -5.87 16.68
CA ILE A 84 0.04 -5.75 15.90
C ILE A 84 0.09 -6.74 14.73
N ALA A 85 -0.98 -7.46 14.51
CA ALA A 85 -1.15 -8.34 13.35
C ALA A 85 -2.14 -7.73 12.36
N ILE A 86 -1.84 -7.86 11.07
CA ILE A 86 -2.62 -7.30 9.96
C ILE A 86 -3.03 -8.43 9.04
N ASP A 87 -4.33 -8.57 8.82
CA ASP A 87 -4.95 -9.37 7.78
C ASP A 87 -5.34 -8.46 6.61
N LEU A 88 -4.84 -8.76 5.40
CA LEU A 88 -5.14 -7.99 4.20
C LEU A 88 -6.37 -8.53 3.50
N GLY A 89 -7.31 -7.65 3.18
CA GLY A 89 -8.54 -8.01 2.51
C GLY A 89 -8.90 -7.07 1.36
N ILE A 90 -9.71 -7.55 0.42
CA ILE A 90 -10.20 -6.73 -0.70
C ILE A 90 -11.26 -5.75 -0.25
N LYS A 91 -12.18 -6.17 0.62
CA LYS A 91 -13.25 -5.29 1.14
C LYS A 91 -12.75 -4.38 2.25
N ASN A 92 -12.10 -4.98 3.23
CA ASN A 92 -11.43 -4.30 4.31
C ASN A 92 -9.94 -4.32 3.96
N LEU A 93 -9.38 -3.16 3.62
CA LEU A 93 -8.01 -3.09 3.10
C LEU A 93 -7.02 -3.70 4.09
N MET A 94 -7.17 -3.38 5.38
CA MET A 94 -6.40 -3.94 6.48
C MET A 94 -7.32 -4.16 7.67
N THR A 95 -7.33 -5.35 8.22
CA THR A 95 -7.95 -5.63 9.51
C THR A 95 -6.84 -5.91 10.50
N CYS A 96 -6.83 -5.16 11.59
CA CYS A 96 -5.76 -5.15 12.56
C CYS A 96 -6.24 -5.68 13.90
N TYR A 97 -5.36 -6.40 14.57
CA TYR A 97 -5.53 -6.84 15.95
C TYR A 97 -4.20 -6.66 16.68
N ASP A 98 -4.21 -5.99 17.85
CA ASP A 98 -3.01 -5.79 18.66
C ASP A 98 -2.96 -6.70 19.89
N SER A 99 -1.78 -6.80 20.49
CA SER A 99 -1.55 -7.62 21.68
C SER A 99 -2.12 -7.00 22.97
N LEU A 100 -2.67 -5.79 22.89
CA LEU A 100 -3.37 -5.09 23.97
C LEU A 100 -4.87 -5.45 23.97
N GLY A 101 -5.34 -6.12 22.92
CA GLY A 101 -6.72 -6.57 22.77
C GLY A 101 -7.60 -5.65 21.93
N ASN A 102 -7.03 -4.66 21.23
CA ASN A 102 -7.79 -3.78 20.35
C ASN A 102 -7.89 -4.36 18.94
N SER A 103 -9.02 -4.15 18.29
CA SER A 103 -9.22 -4.49 16.89
C SER A 103 -9.81 -3.33 16.12
N PHE A 104 -9.29 -3.10 14.89
CA PHE A 104 -9.81 -2.08 14.01
C PHE A 104 -9.67 -2.47 12.53
N ILE A 105 -10.46 -1.81 11.69
CA ILE A 105 -10.51 -2.04 10.25
C ILE A 105 -10.25 -0.73 9.53
N ILE A 106 -9.23 -0.71 8.68
CA ILE A 106 -9.05 0.32 7.66
C ILE A 106 -9.88 -0.09 6.44
N GLY A 107 -10.84 0.75 6.12
CA GLY A 107 -12.02 0.40 5.34
C GLY A 107 -11.83 0.18 3.85
N ASN A 108 -12.96 0.29 3.15
CA ASN A 108 -13.16 -0.09 1.76
C ASN A 108 -12.86 1.03 0.74
N ARG A 109 -12.26 2.13 1.15
CA ARG A 109 -12.01 3.30 0.28
C ARG A 109 -11.28 2.93 -1.01
N TYR A 110 -10.32 1.99 -0.94
CA TYR A 110 -9.64 1.44 -2.11
C TYR A 110 -10.63 0.84 -3.12
N LEU A 111 -11.59 0.04 -2.64
CA LEU A 111 -12.56 -0.64 -3.48
C LEU A 111 -13.55 0.35 -4.11
N GLU A 112 -14.02 1.33 -3.35
CA GLU A 112 -14.88 2.42 -3.82
C GLU A 112 -14.23 3.22 -4.93
N VAL A 113 -13.00 3.66 -4.73
CA VAL A 113 -12.20 4.39 -5.73
C VAL A 113 -12.02 3.55 -6.99
N THR A 114 -11.67 2.26 -6.82
CA THR A 114 -11.47 1.34 -7.94
C THR A 114 -12.75 1.17 -8.77
N HIS A 115 -13.90 0.93 -8.13
CA HIS A 115 -15.18 0.77 -8.82
C HIS A 115 -15.62 2.04 -9.53
N TYR A 116 -15.49 3.19 -8.87
CA TYR A 116 -15.84 4.49 -9.46
C TYR A 116 -15.06 4.76 -10.75
N PHE A 117 -13.73 4.61 -10.70
CA PHE A 117 -12.91 4.87 -11.88
C PHE A 117 -13.09 3.79 -12.96
N ASN A 118 -13.23 2.51 -12.60
CA ASN A 118 -13.47 1.44 -13.57
C ASN A 118 -14.75 1.70 -14.37
N LYS A 119 -15.84 2.10 -13.70
CA LYS A 119 -17.11 2.47 -14.36
C LYS A 119 -16.95 3.64 -15.33
N LYS A 120 -16.24 4.70 -14.90
CA LYS A 120 -15.98 5.87 -15.76
C LYS A 120 -15.08 5.55 -16.94
N ILE A 121 -14.00 4.80 -16.71
CA ILE A 121 -13.07 4.40 -17.75
C ILE A 121 -13.80 3.56 -18.80
N ALA A 122 -14.58 2.54 -18.39
CA ALA A 122 -15.34 1.69 -19.31
C ALA A 122 -16.30 2.52 -20.18
N HIS A 123 -17.02 3.46 -19.57
CA HIS A 123 -17.95 4.35 -20.30
C HIS A 123 -17.23 5.20 -21.36
N TYR A 124 -16.16 5.91 -21.00
CA TYR A 124 -15.46 6.76 -21.97
C TYR A 124 -14.62 5.98 -22.98
N GLN A 125 -14.12 4.79 -22.62
CA GLN A 125 -13.47 3.88 -23.54
C GLN A 125 -14.47 3.41 -24.61
N SER A 126 -15.65 2.97 -24.23
CA SER A 126 -16.70 2.54 -25.18
C SER A 126 -17.08 3.64 -26.18
N ILE A 127 -17.25 4.88 -25.70
CA ILE A 127 -17.54 6.03 -26.60
C ILE A 127 -16.36 6.25 -27.56
N SER A 128 -15.12 6.26 -27.04
CA SER A 128 -13.93 6.47 -27.86
C SER A 128 -13.75 5.38 -28.92
N ASP A 129 -13.99 4.14 -28.56
CA ASP A 129 -13.86 2.97 -29.46
C ASP A 129 -14.93 3.03 -30.55
N SER A 130 -16.17 3.36 -30.23
CA SER A 130 -17.26 3.53 -31.19
C SER A 130 -16.98 4.65 -32.20
N GLN A 131 -16.48 5.81 -31.70
CA GLN A 131 -16.09 6.93 -32.56
C GLN A 131 -14.91 6.61 -33.49
N GLN A 132 -13.97 5.80 -33.05
CA GLN A 132 -12.84 5.37 -33.87
C GLN A 132 -13.25 4.31 -34.89
N ALA A 133 -14.12 3.37 -34.47
CA ALA A 133 -14.68 2.36 -35.36
C ALA A 133 -15.49 2.98 -36.51
N SER A 134 -16.31 4.00 -36.24
CA SER A 134 -17.05 4.74 -37.28
C SER A 134 -16.15 5.46 -38.29
N LYS A 135 -14.90 5.72 -37.92
CA LYS A 135 -13.86 6.28 -38.83
C LYS A 135 -12.99 5.19 -39.51
N GLY A 136 -13.37 3.92 -39.40
CA GLY A 136 -12.64 2.80 -39.99
C GLY A 136 -11.33 2.43 -39.30
N ILE A 137 -11.09 2.92 -38.07
CA ILE A 137 -9.88 2.59 -37.31
C ILE A 137 -10.00 1.18 -36.73
N LYS A 138 -9.22 0.25 -37.28
CA LYS A 138 -9.24 -1.18 -36.88
C LYS A 138 -8.71 -1.42 -35.46
N TYR A 139 -7.76 -0.61 -34.98
CA TYR A 139 -7.14 -0.74 -33.66
C TYR A 139 -7.29 0.58 -32.88
N PRO A 140 -8.39 0.77 -32.15
CA PRO A 140 -8.66 1.99 -31.39
C PRO A 140 -7.61 2.24 -30.33
N LYS A 141 -7.17 3.50 -30.21
CA LYS A 141 -6.27 3.95 -29.13
C LYS A 141 -7.06 4.63 -28.03
N SER A 142 -6.60 4.49 -26.79
CA SER A 142 -7.21 5.20 -25.66
C SER A 142 -7.18 6.71 -25.87
N SER A 143 -8.32 7.37 -25.68
CA SER A 143 -8.41 8.82 -25.78
C SER A 143 -7.65 9.52 -24.64
N LYS A 144 -7.28 10.80 -24.83
CA LYS A 144 -6.64 11.62 -23.80
C LYS A 144 -7.46 11.60 -22.47
N ARG A 145 -8.79 11.62 -22.56
CA ARG A 145 -9.69 11.56 -21.41
C ARG A 145 -9.58 10.24 -20.65
N VAL A 146 -9.51 9.12 -21.36
CA VAL A 146 -9.33 7.79 -20.76
C VAL A 146 -7.97 7.71 -20.07
N LEU A 147 -6.91 8.17 -20.69
CA LEU A 147 -5.56 8.21 -20.08
C LEU A 147 -5.52 9.07 -18.81
N GLN A 148 -6.19 10.24 -18.82
CA GLN A 148 -6.33 11.09 -17.63
C GLN A 148 -7.11 10.39 -16.50
N LEU A 149 -8.14 9.60 -16.82
CA LEU A 149 -8.88 8.82 -15.82
C LEU A 149 -8.02 7.72 -15.20
N TYR A 150 -7.22 7.03 -15.99
CA TYR A 150 -6.25 6.06 -15.47
C TYR A 150 -5.26 6.72 -14.51
N LYS A 151 -4.72 7.88 -14.88
CA LYS A 151 -3.81 8.65 -14.01
C LYS A 151 -4.49 9.06 -12.70
N LYS A 152 -5.71 9.62 -12.78
CA LYS A 152 -6.47 10.01 -11.58
C LYS A 152 -6.76 8.80 -10.69
N LYS A 153 -7.15 7.65 -11.28
CA LYS A 153 -7.34 6.40 -10.54
C LYS A 153 -6.06 5.99 -9.80
N HIS A 154 -4.93 5.95 -10.51
CA HIS A 154 -3.64 5.59 -9.92
C HIS A 154 -3.28 6.50 -8.73
N ASN A 155 -3.36 7.81 -8.91
CA ASN A 155 -3.06 8.78 -7.86
C ASN A 155 -4.00 8.65 -6.66
N SER A 156 -5.31 8.47 -6.89
CA SER A 156 -6.28 8.28 -5.81
C SER A 156 -6.04 6.99 -5.02
N ILE A 157 -5.69 5.89 -5.70
CA ILE A 157 -5.34 4.63 -5.03
C ILE A 157 -4.08 4.83 -4.20
N LYS A 158 -3.06 5.45 -4.78
CA LYS A 158 -1.79 5.71 -4.09
C LYS A 158 -1.99 6.58 -2.84
N ASP A 159 -2.84 7.61 -2.90
CA ASP A 159 -3.21 8.43 -1.74
C ASP A 159 -3.86 7.59 -0.63
N VAL A 160 -4.84 6.74 -0.98
CA VAL A 160 -5.46 5.81 -0.02
C VAL A 160 -4.43 4.90 0.64
N LEU A 161 -3.52 4.29 -0.14
CA LEU A 161 -2.49 3.41 0.41
C LEU A 161 -1.51 4.15 1.33
N HIS A 162 -1.09 5.36 0.94
CA HIS A 162 -0.21 6.19 1.78
C HIS A 162 -0.85 6.58 3.10
N LYS A 163 -2.14 6.97 3.09
CA LYS A 163 -2.90 7.31 4.31
C LYS A 163 -3.08 6.09 5.19
N SER A 164 -3.52 4.97 4.61
CA SER A 164 -3.73 3.72 5.35
C SER A 164 -2.46 3.20 6.02
N THR A 165 -1.35 3.20 5.29
CA THR A 165 -0.06 2.73 5.84
C THR A 165 0.53 3.73 6.83
N LYS A 166 0.29 5.04 6.65
CA LYS A 166 0.68 6.05 7.65
C LYS A 166 -0.09 5.85 8.94
N TYR A 167 -1.42 5.63 8.87
CA TYR A 167 -2.23 5.36 10.06
C TYR A 167 -1.68 4.19 10.90
N ILE A 168 -1.24 3.10 10.25
CA ILE A 168 -0.62 1.97 10.97
C ILE A 168 0.66 2.42 11.70
N VAL A 169 1.50 3.21 11.07
CA VAL A 169 2.74 3.71 11.69
C VAL A 169 2.41 4.61 12.88
N ASP A 170 1.50 5.56 12.71
CA ASP A 170 1.09 6.49 13.76
C ASP A 170 0.48 5.72 14.95
N TYR A 171 -0.38 4.73 14.68
CA TYR A 171 -0.93 3.84 15.70
C TYR A 171 0.16 3.07 16.46
N CYS A 172 1.15 2.53 15.75
CA CYS A 172 2.26 1.83 16.39
C CYS A 172 3.08 2.74 17.29
N LEU A 173 3.31 3.98 16.89
CA LEU A 173 4.04 4.97 17.70
C LEU A 173 3.25 5.37 18.95
N GLU A 174 1.96 5.64 18.80
CA GLU A 174 1.06 6.04 19.89
C GLU A 174 0.92 4.94 20.95
N HIS A 175 0.82 3.67 20.51
CA HIS A 175 0.64 2.53 21.40
C HIS A 175 1.95 1.80 21.74
N HIS A 176 3.10 2.36 21.41
CA HIS A 176 4.42 1.75 21.65
C HIS A 176 4.53 0.32 21.11
N ILE A 177 4.02 0.08 19.90
CA ILE A 177 4.09 -1.21 19.22
C ILE A 177 5.35 -1.25 18.36
N TYR A 178 6.29 -2.14 18.68
CA TYR A 178 7.59 -2.19 18.01
C TYR A 178 7.73 -3.35 17.02
N THR A 179 6.68 -4.14 16.85
CA THR A 179 6.66 -5.22 15.85
C THR A 179 5.29 -5.31 15.18
N VAL A 180 5.29 -5.19 13.86
CA VAL A 180 4.12 -5.36 12.98
C VAL A 180 4.23 -6.68 12.25
N ILE A 181 3.19 -7.51 12.37
CA ILE A 181 3.10 -8.82 11.73
C ILE A 181 2.03 -8.73 10.65
N ILE A 182 2.31 -9.24 9.45
CA ILE A 182 1.33 -9.25 8.36
C ILE A 182 1.27 -10.64 7.72
N GLY A 183 0.05 -11.07 7.37
CA GLY A 183 -0.14 -12.29 6.60
C GLY A 183 0.51 -12.18 5.22
N ASP A 184 1.29 -13.21 4.82
CA ASP A 184 1.86 -13.28 3.47
C ASP A 184 0.86 -13.94 2.53
N ILE A 185 0.23 -13.12 1.70
CA ILE A 185 -0.72 -13.53 0.67
C ILE A 185 -0.05 -13.82 -0.68
N LYS A 186 1.28 -14.01 -0.69
CA LYS A 186 1.99 -14.51 -1.86
C LYS A 186 1.33 -15.81 -2.32
N HIS A 187 1.10 -15.95 -3.61
CA HIS A 187 0.37 -17.09 -4.20
C HIS A 187 -1.17 -17.10 -4.02
N ILE A 188 -1.78 -16.09 -3.40
CA ILE A 188 -3.24 -16.00 -3.30
C ILE A 188 -3.92 -15.93 -4.69
N ARG A 189 -3.16 -15.60 -5.73
CA ARG A 189 -3.61 -15.52 -7.12
C ARG A 189 -3.47 -16.84 -7.88
N ASP A 190 -2.74 -17.80 -7.33
CA ASP A 190 -2.46 -19.06 -7.98
C ASP A 190 -3.67 -19.99 -7.85
N ASN A 191 -4.09 -20.62 -8.95
CA ASN A 191 -5.18 -21.62 -9.00
C ASN A 191 -6.53 -21.16 -8.43
N ASN A 192 -6.90 -19.88 -8.59
CA ASN A 192 -8.18 -19.38 -8.13
C ASN A 192 -9.32 -19.66 -9.12
N SER A 193 -10.32 -20.43 -8.68
CA SER A 193 -11.60 -20.66 -9.38
C SER A 193 -12.64 -19.56 -9.10
N LEU A 194 -12.21 -18.30 -9.00
CA LEU A 194 -13.07 -17.16 -8.71
C LEU A 194 -13.78 -16.66 -9.98
N SER A 195 -14.94 -16.01 -9.82
CA SER A 195 -15.63 -15.36 -10.93
C SER A 195 -14.73 -14.30 -11.60
N SER A 196 -14.94 -14.03 -12.91
CA SER A 196 -14.12 -13.08 -13.67
C SER A 196 -14.06 -11.68 -13.03
N LYS A 197 -15.18 -11.19 -12.45
CA LYS A 197 -15.22 -9.91 -11.71
C LYS A 197 -14.34 -9.94 -10.46
N THR A 198 -14.40 -11.01 -9.69
CA THR A 198 -13.58 -11.16 -8.48
C THR A 198 -12.11 -11.28 -8.85
N ASN A 199 -11.77 -12.06 -9.89
CA ASN A 199 -10.42 -12.17 -10.40
C ASN A 199 -9.85 -10.82 -10.86
N GLN A 200 -10.63 -10.01 -11.57
CA GLN A 200 -10.20 -8.67 -11.99
C GLN A 200 -9.81 -7.80 -10.79
N VAL A 201 -10.60 -7.82 -9.71
CA VAL A 201 -10.28 -7.07 -8.48
C VAL A 201 -9.05 -7.64 -7.80
N PHE A 202 -8.91 -8.96 -7.74
CA PHE A 202 -7.75 -9.64 -7.14
C PHE A 202 -6.44 -9.33 -7.88
N HIS A 203 -6.47 -9.36 -9.22
CA HIS A 203 -5.28 -9.04 -10.02
C HIS A 203 -4.87 -7.57 -9.93
N ALA A 204 -5.85 -6.67 -9.77
CA ALA A 204 -5.60 -5.24 -9.60
C ALA A 204 -5.26 -4.83 -8.17
N TRP A 205 -5.34 -5.76 -7.20
CA TRP A 205 -5.13 -5.46 -5.79
C TRP A 205 -3.66 -5.18 -5.47
N PRO A 206 -3.32 -4.00 -4.91
CA PRO A 206 -1.94 -3.53 -4.76
C PRO A 206 -1.28 -4.01 -3.46
N PHE A 207 -1.45 -5.29 -3.07
CA PHE A 207 -0.91 -5.80 -1.80
C PHE A 207 0.62 -5.66 -1.72
N HIS A 208 1.33 -5.80 -2.84
CA HIS A 208 2.79 -5.61 -2.86
C HIS A 208 3.18 -4.17 -2.51
N GLU A 209 2.44 -3.17 -3.00
CA GLU A 209 2.66 -1.77 -2.65
C GLU A 209 2.42 -1.52 -1.15
N ILE A 210 1.42 -2.18 -0.55
CA ILE A 210 1.16 -2.11 0.89
C ILE A 210 2.36 -2.64 1.68
N TYR A 211 2.90 -3.81 1.31
CA TYR A 211 4.09 -4.37 1.95
C TYR A 211 5.27 -3.41 1.85
N MET A 212 5.57 -2.90 0.66
CA MET A 212 6.67 -1.96 0.44
C MET A 212 6.49 -0.69 1.27
N MET A 213 5.27 -0.11 1.29
CA MET A 213 4.99 1.11 2.03
C MET A 213 5.09 0.93 3.55
N LEU A 214 4.59 -0.19 4.09
CA LEU A 214 4.73 -0.50 5.51
C LEU A 214 6.20 -0.74 5.87
N GLU A 215 6.93 -1.53 5.09
CA GLU A 215 8.31 -1.88 5.35
C GLU A 215 9.20 -0.64 5.49
N TYR A 216 9.21 0.26 4.50
CA TYR A 216 10.08 1.43 4.59
C TYR A 216 9.62 2.43 5.66
N LYS A 217 8.31 2.64 5.83
CA LYS A 217 7.79 3.59 6.83
C LYS A 217 8.07 3.11 8.25
N LEU A 218 7.85 1.84 8.55
CA LEU A 218 8.13 1.26 9.86
C LEU A 218 9.64 1.26 10.16
N LYS A 219 10.47 0.93 9.15
CA LYS A 219 11.92 0.96 9.28
C LYS A 219 12.45 2.36 9.67
N GLN A 220 11.84 3.44 9.17
CA GLN A 220 12.20 4.81 9.55
C GLN A 220 12.04 5.10 11.06
N HIS A 221 11.22 4.32 11.75
CA HIS A 221 10.97 4.44 13.19
C HIS A 221 11.56 3.28 14.00
N GLY A 222 12.39 2.43 13.38
CA GLY A 222 12.98 1.26 14.04
C GLY A 222 11.97 0.16 14.38
N ILE A 223 10.76 0.19 13.83
CA ILE A 223 9.70 -0.80 14.06
C ILE A 223 9.92 -1.99 13.13
N ARG A 224 9.91 -3.20 13.68
CA ARG A 224 10.09 -4.44 12.91
C ARG A 224 8.86 -4.76 12.08
N PHE A 225 9.05 -5.14 10.83
CA PHE A 225 8.01 -5.60 9.92
C PHE A 225 8.25 -7.06 9.54
N ILE A 226 7.29 -7.94 9.86
CA ILE A 226 7.44 -9.39 9.71
C ILE A 226 6.29 -9.92 8.88
N ARG A 227 6.61 -10.62 7.79
CA ARG A 227 5.64 -11.35 6.98
C ARG A 227 5.63 -12.81 7.39
N ILE A 228 4.45 -13.36 7.62
CA ILE A 228 4.29 -14.77 8.01
C ILE A 228 3.27 -15.49 7.12
N LYS A 229 3.47 -16.77 6.94
CA LYS A 229 2.51 -17.63 6.25
C LYS A 229 1.23 -17.74 7.07
N GLU A 230 0.10 -17.32 6.50
CA GLU A 230 -1.20 -17.24 7.19
C GLU A 230 -2.11 -18.46 7.02
N SER A 231 -1.54 -19.66 6.83
CA SER A 231 -2.32 -20.88 6.61
C SER A 231 -3.34 -21.12 7.72
N TYR A 232 -4.61 -21.30 7.32
CA TYR A 232 -5.76 -21.58 8.20
C TYR A 232 -6.16 -20.44 9.16
N SER A 233 -5.55 -19.26 9.09
CA SER A 233 -5.88 -18.11 9.95
C SER A 233 -7.36 -17.74 9.90
N SER A 234 -7.98 -17.75 8.72
CA SER A 234 -9.38 -17.42 8.52
C SER A 234 -10.37 -18.55 8.83
N GLN A 235 -9.88 -19.75 9.17
CA GLN A 235 -10.71 -20.96 9.36
C GLN A 235 -10.68 -21.49 10.79
N CYS A 236 -9.63 -21.17 11.57
CA CYS A 236 -9.51 -21.59 12.94
C CYS A 236 -10.24 -20.65 13.88
N SER A 237 -10.87 -21.25 14.90
CA SER A 237 -11.54 -20.50 15.98
C SER A 237 -10.54 -19.78 16.88
N PRO A 238 -10.89 -18.59 17.43
CA PRO A 238 -10.17 -18.02 18.55
C PRO A 238 -10.08 -18.95 19.78
N LEU A 239 -11.07 -19.83 19.95
CA LEU A 239 -11.12 -20.79 21.05
C LEU A 239 -10.28 -22.05 20.82
N SER A 240 -9.82 -22.30 19.59
CA SER A 240 -9.01 -23.48 19.28
C SER A 240 -7.67 -23.44 20.00
N LYS A 241 -7.13 -24.63 20.34
CA LYS A 241 -5.82 -24.74 20.99
C LYS A 241 -4.69 -24.09 20.17
N GLU A 242 -4.74 -24.21 18.85
CA GLU A 242 -3.75 -23.65 17.93
C GLU A 242 -4.36 -23.36 16.56
N VAL A 243 -3.64 -22.60 15.73
CA VAL A 243 -3.99 -22.40 14.31
C VAL A 243 -3.30 -23.47 13.50
N SER A 244 -4.09 -24.45 13.01
CA SER A 244 -3.57 -25.56 12.19
C SER A 244 -4.68 -26.20 11.36
N LYS A 245 -4.32 -27.06 10.40
CA LYS A 245 -5.28 -27.82 9.58
C LYS A 245 -6.27 -28.65 10.45
N ARG A 246 -5.81 -29.18 11.57
CA ARG A 246 -6.62 -30.00 12.50
C ARG A 246 -7.81 -29.22 13.08
N TYR A 247 -7.64 -27.93 13.35
CA TYR A 247 -8.66 -27.08 13.97
C TYR A 247 -9.36 -26.16 12.97
N ALA A 248 -9.05 -26.29 11.68
CA ALA A 248 -9.67 -25.48 10.64
C ALA A 248 -11.10 -25.96 10.34
N ASN A 249 -12.08 -25.08 10.56
CA ASN A 249 -13.50 -25.35 10.26
C ASN A 249 -14.10 -24.21 9.44
N LYS A 250 -14.32 -24.45 8.14
CA LYS A 250 -14.90 -23.45 7.22
C LYS A 250 -16.36 -23.13 7.53
N SER A 251 -17.12 -24.05 8.16
CA SER A 251 -18.56 -23.87 8.46
C SER A 251 -18.80 -22.82 9.53
N ASN A 252 -17.80 -22.51 10.38
CA ASN A 252 -17.88 -21.46 11.38
C ASN A 252 -17.98 -20.05 10.75
N ARG A 253 -17.59 -19.87 9.48
CA ARG A 253 -17.87 -18.66 8.68
C ARG A 253 -19.28 -18.74 8.11
N ILE A 254 -20.29 -18.45 8.92
CA ILE A 254 -21.71 -18.56 8.56
C ILE A 254 -22.12 -17.66 7.39
N LYS A 255 -21.48 -16.51 7.25
CA LYS A 255 -21.56 -15.62 6.09
C LYS A 255 -20.31 -14.74 6.01
N ARG A 256 -20.17 -14.03 4.89
CA ARG A 256 -19.04 -13.12 4.70
C ARG A 256 -18.98 -12.07 5.83
N GLY A 257 -17.83 -11.98 6.50
CA GLY A 257 -17.59 -11.05 7.60
C GLY A 257 -18.04 -11.55 8.98
N LEU A 258 -18.72 -12.71 9.08
CA LEU A 258 -19.16 -13.26 10.39
C LEU A 258 -18.61 -14.68 10.60
N TYR A 259 -18.06 -14.85 11.79
CA TYR A 259 -17.56 -16.11 12.33
C TYR A 259 -18.36 -16.45 13.59
N LYS A 260 -18.88 -17.67 13.71
CA LYS A 260 -19.69 -18.10 14.86
C LYS A 260 -19.20 -19.44 15.40
N GLU A 261 -19.01 -19.54 16.70
CA GLU A 261 -18.72 -20.79 17.41
C GLU A 261 -19.06 -20.68 18.88
N ALA A 262 -19.56 -21.76 19.48
CA ALA A 262 -19.86 -21.87 20.91
C ALA A 262 -20.65 -20.66 21.47
N GLY A 263 -21.65 -20.17 20.73
CA GLY A 263 -22.46 -19.01 21.12
C GLY A 263 -21.82 -17.64 20.86
N HIS A 264 -20.53 -17.58 20.57
CA HIS A 264 -19.84 -16.33 20.23
C HIS A 264 -20.02 -15.98 18.75
N ILE A 265 -20.11 -14.67 18.49
CA ILE A 265 -20.13 -14.11 17.14
C ILE A 265 -19.01 -13.08 17.03
N TRP A 266 -18.12 -13.28 16.05
CA TRP A 266 -16.98 -12.40 15.80
C TRP A 266 -16.97 -11.89 14.37
N ASN A 267 -16.22 -10.80 14.16
CA ASN A 267 -15.87 -10.37 12.80
C ASN A 267 -14.83 -11.35 12.22
N ALA A 268 -15.13 -11.93 11.07
CA ALA A 268 -14.31 -12.99 10.49
C ALA A 268 -12.91 -12.51 10.05
N ASP A 269 -12.76 -11.24 9.68
CA ASP A 269 -11.47 -10.68 9.29
C ASP A 269 -10.65 -10.33 10.54
N ALA A 270 -11.30 -9.89 11.64
CA ALA A 270 -10.63 -9.72 12.94
C ALA A 270 -10.13 -11.06 13.52
N VAL A 271 -10.89 -12.15 13.31
CA VAL A 271 -10.43 -13.52 13.64
C VAL A 271 -9.20 -13.88 12.81
N GLY A 272 -9.15 -13.51 11.53
CA GLY A 272 -7.97 -13.68 10.67
C GLY A 272 -6.74 -13.00 11.25
N ALA A 273 -6.83 -11.70 11.55
CA ALA A 273 -5.73 -10.92 12.14
C ALA A 273 -5.27 -11.49 13.51
N TYR A 274 -6.22 -11.84 14.37
CA TYR A 274 -5.94 -12.50 15.66
C TYR A 274 -5.16 -13.81 15.47
N ASN A 275 -5.56 -14.65 14.53
CA ASN A 275 -4.90 -15.92 14.26
C ASN A 275 -3.53 -15.74 13.59
N ILE A 276 -3.31 -14.67 12.80
CA ILE A 276 -1.99 -14.29 12.30
C ILE A 276 -1.05 -14.01 13.48
N MET A 277 -1.49 -13.29 14.50
CA MET A 277 -0.69 -13.08 15.73
C MET A 277 -0.38 -14.39 16.46
N ARG A 278 -1.35 -15.30 16.58
CA ARG A 278 -1.15 -16.63 17.19
C ARG A 278 -0.12 -17.47 16.43
N LEU A 279 -0.15 -17.42 15.09
CA LEU A 279 0.85 -18.09 14.26
C LEU A 279 2.25 -17.54 14.50
N TYR A 280 2.38 -16.22 14.61
CA TYR A 280 3.66 -15.59 14.96
C TYR A 280 4.15 -16.01 16.34
N PHE A 281 3.30 -16.00 17.36
CA PHE A 281 3.69 -16.44 18.71
C PHE A 281 4.15 -17.90 18.73
N LYS A 282 3.46 -18.78 17.99
CA LYS A 282 3.90 -20.16 17.83
C LYS A 282 5.30 -20.24 17.19
N GLN A 283 5.56 -19.42 16.17
CA GLN A 283 6.84 -19.37 15.47
C GLN A 283 8.01 -18.95 16.38
N ILE A 284 7.77 -18.00 17.30
CA ILE A 284 8.80 -17.50 18.23
C ILE A 284 8.81 -18.25 19.58
N GLY A 285 8.06 -19.36 19.70
CA GLY A 285 8.03 -20.18 20.91
C GLY A 285 7.34 -19.52 22.11
N ARG A 286 6.52 -18.50 21.90
CA ARG A 286 5.79 -17.82 22.97
C ARG A 286 4.40 -18.40 23.14
N ASN A 287 4.12 -18.95 24.32
CA ASN A 287 2.78 -19.41 24.74
C ASN A 287 1.99 -18.28 25.43
N LYS A 288 1.94 -17.10 24.85
CA LYS A 288 1.15 -15.98 25.41
C LYS A 288 -0.30 -16.14 25.00
N GLN A 289 -1.20 -16.25 25.99
CA GLN A 289 -2.64 -16.17 25.76
C GLN A 289 -3.01 -14.72 25.47
N ILE A 290 -3.70 -14.50 24.33
CA ILE A 290 -4.15 -13.18 23.89
C ILE A 290 -5.66 -13.11 24.11
N SER A 291 -6.19 -11.96 24.53
CA SER A 291 -7.63 -11.74 24.64
C SER A 291 -8.32 -11.82 23.29
N TYR A 292 -9.48 -12.42 23.21
CA TYR A 292 -10.32 -12.46 22.00
C TYR A 292 -11.64 -11.68 22.15
N GLN A 293 -11.77 -10.89 23.22
CA GLN A 293 -13.03 -10.23 23.57
C GLN A 293 -13.48 -9.19 22.56
N ASN A 294 -12.56 -8.41 21.96
CA ASN A 294 -12.88 -7.31 21.05
C ASN A 294 -12.89 -7.71 19.57
N LEU A 295 -12.97 -9.00 19.25
CA LEU A 295 -13.05 -9.47 17.87
C LEU A 295 -14.44 -9.29 17.23
N GLY A 296 -15.48 -9.10 18.03
CA GLY A 296 -16.87 -8.98 17.55
C GLY A 296 -17.16 -7.65 16.85
N SER A 297 -16.57 -6.57 17.33
CA SER A 297 -16.89 -5.22 16.91
C SER A 297 -15.63 -4.37 16.68
N PRO A 298 -14.82 -4.67 15.67
CA PRO A 298 -13.64 -3.88 15.38
C PRO A 298 -14.03 -2.44 15.02
N ILE A 299 -13.24 -1.47 15.48
CA ILE A 299 -13.42 -0.04 15.19
C ILE A 299 -13.18 0.20 13.71
N LYS A 300 -14.07 0.91 13.02
CA LYS A 300 -13.87 1.29 11.63
C LYS A 300 -13.12 2.61 11.55
N VAL A 301 -12.03 2.61 10.82
CA VAL A 301 -11.17 3.78 10.59
C VAL A 301 -11.32 4.25 9.17
N ALA A 302 -11.61 5.53 8.99
CA ALA A 302 -11.55 6.22 7.70
C ALA A 302 -10.11 6.73 7.51
N ALA A 303 -9.34 6.10 6.64
CA ALA A 303 -7.98 6.51 6.28
C ALA A 303 -7.92 7.00 4.82
#